data_fad7bdf0b9eab0a355998c74d0eb57f0
#
_entry.id   fad7bdf0b9eab0a355998c74d0eb57f0
#
_cell.length_a   1.000
_cell.length_b   1.000
_cell.length_c   1.000
_cell.angle_alpha   90.00
_cell.angle_beta   90.00
_cell.angle_gamma   90.00
#
_symmetry.space_group_name_H-M   'P 1'
#
loop_
_entity.id
_entity.type
_entity.pdbx_description
1 polymer ?
#
loop_
_entity_poly.entity_id
_entity_poly.type
_entity_poly.pdbx_seq_one_letter_code
_entity_poly.pdbx_strand_id
1 'polypeptide(L)'
;MTDRRLVLAAMMLLMCLGAAGGDTEAGEAGKVLKLAGTRQGLCLHLGSGLEGSPALTAGLAAGSEMLVHGLALDDASLARARGAIEDRSVFGRASVERLTEAKLPYLRDLARLVVIEDMDLLAARGVTLTEVFRVTAPGGVVCVRKNGAWTKVVKPRPEGMDDWRHPTHDPGRTWVSNDRNIRYPLGLRWADGLPNNLTGFSSCKAYVVANGRIFTLGINEVENLGRPGKGGYDQWLCARDAFSGLPLWKLNCRNVRDGKDITWTNTAPLVADDDSVYSVYEENKVIRADAASGKILWTREMKYPVYRMVLLDGVVVSASWGETESIWFKTQPKAGPGSVEAFDAETGKPLWQLPETAWTIVAGDGTVYLQPRGGGARGGYPHRRRTLARRTHRGRNAGIAAERRRAWFRRPHPRARQENGHARGL
;
A
#
# COMPACT_ATOMS: atom_id res chain seq x y z
N MET A 1 -46.80 44.37 23.43
CA MET A 1 -46.82 43.12 22.61
C MET A 1 -45.83 43.30 21.48
N THR A 2 -44.59 43.08 21.74
CA THR A 2 -43.48 43.16 20.75
C THR A 2 -43.53 41.93 19.85
N ASP A 3 -43.58 42.19 18.60
CA ASP A 3 -43.94 41.28 17.53
C ASP A 3 -42.91 40.13 17.40
N ARG A 4 -43.22 38.95 17.98
CA ARG A 4 -42.43 37.72 17.89
C ARG A 4 -42.14 37.27 16.44
N ARG A 5 -42.90 37.79 15.47
CA ARG A 5 -42.70 37.45 14.03
C ARG A 5 -41.52 38.19 13.44
N LEU A 6 -41.20 39.40 13.89
CA LEU A 6 -40.03 40.14 13.41
C LEU A 6 -38.72 39.56 13.94
N VAL A 7 -38.70 39.03 15.17
CA VAL A 7 -37.50 38.38 15.73
C VAL A 7 -37.22 37.03 15.07
N LEU A 8 -38.26 36.26 14.77
CA LEU A 8 -38.09 34.99 14.00
C LEU A 8 -37.64 35.21 12.55
N ALA A 9 -38.14 36.27 11.87
CA ALA A 9 -37.71 36.61 10.53
C ALA A 9 -36.26 37.10 10.49
N ALA A 10 -35.83 37.90 11.51
CA ALA A 10 -34.42 38.31 11.63
C ALA A 10 -33.48 37.13 11.94
N MET A 11 -33.93 36.19 12.80
CA MET A 11 -33.14 34.95 13.09
C MET A 11 -33.06 34.01 11.87
N MET A 12 -34.13 33.86 11.09
CA MET A 12 -34.07 33.10 9.81
C MET A 12 -33.20 33.77 8.75
N LEU A 13 -33.20 35.12 8.71
CA LEU A 13 -32.36 35.86 7.76
C LEU A 13 -30.87 35.80 8.15
N LEU A 14 -30.52 35.78 9.43
CA LEU A 14 -29.16 35.56 9.88
C LEU A 14 -28.68 34.11 9.69
N MET A 15 -29.56 33.10 9.75
CA MET A 15 -29.23 31.72 9.43
C MET A 15 -28.99 31.51 7.91
N CYS A 16 -29.69 32.26 7.04
CA CYS A 16 -29.47 32.18 5.62
C CYS A 16 -28.20 32.89 5.14
N LEU A 17 -27.72 33.92 5.83
CA LEU A 17 -26.47 34.61 5.51
C LEU A 17 -25.21 33.84 5.95
N GLY A 18 -25.33 33.00 6.98
CA GLY A 18 -24.24 32.12 7.41
C GLY A 18 -24.07 30.87 6.52
N ALA A 19 -25.13 30.45 5.81
CA ALA A 19 -25.07 29.26 4.95
C ALA A 19 -24.45 29.52 3.56
N ALA A 20 -24.56 30.74 3.05
CA ALA A 20 -24.06 31.07 1.70
C ALA A 20 -22.51 31.10 1.61
N GLY A 21 -21.81 31.47 2.69
CA GLY A 21 -20.34 31.43 2.75
C GLY A 21 -19.79 29.99 2.87
N GLY A 22 -20.48 29.13 3.63
CA GLY A 22 -20.08 27.75 3.87
C GLY A 22 -20.19 26.86 2.64
N ASP A 23 -21.17 27.08 1.78
CA ASP A 23 -21.40 26.26 0.59
C ASP A 23 -20.39 26.54 -0.53
N THR A 24 -19.90 27.78 -0.66
CA THR A 24 -18.88 28.14 -1.68
C THR A 24 -17.50 27.59 -1.32
N GLU A 25 -17.12 27.59 -0.05
CA GLU A 25 -15.81 27.08 0.39
C GLU A 25 -15.76 25.56 0.49
N ALA A 26 -16.85 24.90 0.88
CA ALA A 26 -16.99 23.44 0.71
C ALA A 26 -16.94 23.06 -0.77
N GLY A 27 -17.45 23.92 -1.66
CA GLY A 27 -17.32 23.79 -3.10
C GLY A 27 -15.88 23.90 -3.58
N GLU A 28 -15.06 24.84 -3.06
CA GLU A 28 -13.65 25.00 -3.46
C GLU A 28 -12.78 23.80 -2.98
N ALA A 29 -12.92 23.36 -1.74
CA ALA A 29 -12.23 22.16 -1.28
C ALA A 29 -12.62 20.92 -2.10
N GLY A 30 -13.90 20.77 -2.44
CA GLY A 30 -14.40 19.71 -3.30
C GLY A 30 -13.78 19.73 -4.71
N LYS A 31 -13.63 20.93 -5.30
CA LYS A 31 -12.97 21.11 -6.61
C LYS A 31 -11.50 20.69 -6.55
N VAL A 32 -10.77 21.12 -5.50
CA VAL A 32 -9.36 20.77 -5.29
C VAL A 32 -9.21 19.26 -5.12
N LEU A 33 -9.98 18.62 -4.25
CA LEU A 33 -9.92 17.18 -3.97
C LEU A 33 -10.29 16.35 -5.23
N LYS A 34 -11.29 16.79 -5.99
CA LYS A 34 -11.66 16.15 -7.26
C LYS A 34 -10.55 16.27 -8.29
N LEU A 35 -9.94 17.46 -8.43
CA LEU A 35 -8.84 17.71 -9.35
C LEU A 35 -7.60 16.90 -8.95
N ALA A 36 -7.26 16.86 -7.66
CA ALA A 36 -6.14 16.12 -7.13
C ALA A 36 -6.28 14.61 -7.35
N GLY A 37 -7.50 14.08 -7.26
CA GLY A 37 -7.76 12.65 -7.40
C GLY A 37 -7.29 11.83 -6.20
N THR A 38 -7.03 12.49 -5.05
CA THR A 38 -6.62 11.83 -3.80
C THR A 38 -7.38 12.43 -2.63
N ARG A 39 -7.71 11.58 -1.63
CA ARG A 39 -8.44 11.98 -0.43
C ARG A 39 -7.82 11.45 0.87
N GLN A 40 -6.61 10.91 0.80
CA GLN A 40 -5.92 10.28 1.93
C GLN A 40 -4.44 10.65 1.94
N GLY A 41 -3.79 10.55 3.10
CA GLY A 41 -2.41 10.93 3.32
C GLY A 41 -2.24 12.35 3.84
N LEU A 42 -1.05 12.92 3.69
CA LEU A 42 -0.74 14.28 4.12
C LEU A 42 -1.06 15.30 3.04
N CYS A 43 -1.83 16.33 3.42
CA CYS A 43 -2.09 17.52 2.62
C CYS A 43 -1.40 18.73 3.26
N LEU A 44 -0.64 19.49 2.49
CA LEU A 44 -0.10 20.79 2.89
C LEU A 44 -0.88 21.89 2.19
N HIS A 45 -1.38 22.86 2.94
CA HIS A 45 -2.04 24.04 2.39
C HIS A 45 -1.19 25.29 2.66
N LEU A 46 -0.53 25.78 1.61
CA LEU A 46 0.35 26.93 1.67
C LEU A 46 -0.42 28.22 1.35
N GLY A 47 -0.39 29.20 2.25
CA GLY A 47 -1.23 30.38 2.21
C GLY A 47 -2.57 30.17 2.90
N SER A 48 -2.61 29.35 3.95
CA SER A 48 -3.84 29.07 4.73
C SER A 48 -4.45 30.32 5.33
N GLY A 49 -5.78 30.45 5.26
CA GLY A 49 -6.53 31.54 5.89
C GLY A 49 -6.52 32.86 5.13
N LEU A 50 -6.22 32.88 3.81
CA LEU A 50 -6.41 34.06 2.98
C LEU A 50 -7.88 34.53 2.98
N GLU A 51 -8.11 35.86 2.84
CA GLU A 51 -9.46 36.44 2.95
C GLU A 51 -10.48 35.84 1.99
N GLY A 52 -10.05 35.47 0.78
CA GLY A 52 -10.93 34.86 -0.23
C GLY A 52 -11.35 33.41 0.06
N SER A 53 -10.69 32.75 1.03
CA SER A 53 -10.90 31.31 1.33
C SER A 53 -10.43 30.93 2.73
N PRO A 54 -10.88 31.64 3.79
CA PRO A 54 -10.40 31.43 5.16
C PRO A 54 -10.61 29.99 5.66
N ALA A 55 -11.63 29.29 5.17
CA ALA A 55 -11.99 27.96 5.61
C ALA A 55 -11.52 26.83 4.65
N LEU A 56 -10.67 27.09 3.66
CA LEU A 56 -10.24 26.06 2.71
C LEU A 56 -9.47 24.92 3.41
N THR A 57 -8.58 25.22 4.37
CA THR A 57 -7.86 24.21 5.15
C THR A 57 -8.84 23.26 5.86
N ALA A 58 -9.82 23.84 6.56
CA ALA A 58 -10.86 23.08 7.27
C ALA A 58 -11.76 22.30 6.30
N GLY A 59 -12.06 22.89 5.14
CA GLY A 59 -12.83 22.25 4.06
C GLY A 59 -12.13 21.04 3.46
N LEU A 60 -10.81 21.13 3.24
CA LEU A 60 -10.00 20.00 2.78
C LEU A 60 -10.02 18.83 3.75
N ALA A 61 -9.90 19.11 5.06
CA ALA A 61 -9.98 18.08 6.09
C ALA A 61 -11.40 17.49 6.22
N ALA A 62 -12.43 18.33 6.16
CA ALA A 62 -13.82 17.86 6.25
C ALA A 62 -14.23 17.02 5.03
N GLY A 63 -13.75 17.38 3.83
CA GLY A 63 -14.08 16.71 2.56
C GLY A 63 -13.23 15.48 2.24
N SER A 64 -12.30 15.08 3.12
CA SER A 64 -11.38 13.97 2.87
C SER A 64 -11.00 13.25 4.17
N GLU A 65 -10.20 12.21 4.07
CA GLU A 65 -9.56 11.54 5.22
C GLU A 65 -8.09 12.00 5.39
N MET A 66 -7.70 13.10 4.75
CA MET A 66 -6.35 13.62 4.85
C MET A 66 -6.07 14.24 6.21
N LEU A 67 -4.82 14.11 6.65
CA LEU A 67 -4.24 15.01 7.64
C LEU A 67 -3.83 16.28 6.92
N VAL A 68 -4.41 17.42 7.28
CA VAL A 68 -4.18 18.70 6.60
C VAL A 68 -3.39 19.64 7.51
N HIS A 69 -2.22 20.08 7.05
CA HIS A 69 -1.44 21.08 7.73
C HIS A 69 -1.33 22.35 6.88
N GLY A 70 -1.85 23.45 7.40
CA GLY A 70 -1.82 24.76 6.78
C GLY A 70 -0.63 25.60 7.24
N LEU A 71 -0.07 26.41 6.32
CA LEU A 71 0.89 27.44 6.65
C LEU A 71 0.29 28.82 6.30
N ALA A 72 0.00 29.63 7.30
CA ALA A 72 -0.50 30.98 7.14
C ALA A 72 0.63 31.99 6.94
N LEU A 73 0.37 33.04 6.15
CA LEU A 73 1.40 34.03 5.79
C LEU A 73 1.58 35.11 6.87
N ASP A 74 0.55 35.35 7.68
CA ASP A 74 0.52 36.36 8.73
C ASP A 74 -0.42 35.93 9.88
N ASP A 75 -0.46 36.73 10.96
CA ASP A 75 -1.24 36.40 12.15
C ASP A 75 -2.75 36.52 11.92
N ALA A 76 -3.18 37.41 11.03
CA ALA A 76 -4.59 37.56 10.69
C ALA A 76 -5.08 36.32 9.91
N SER A 77 -4.34 35.85 8.93
CA SER A 77 -4.61 34.61 8.18
C SER A 77 -4.58 33.40 9.12
N LEU A 78 -3.62 33.35 10.05
CA LEU A 78 -3.52 32.29 11.04
C LEU A 78 -4.77 32.22 11.93
N ALA A 79 -5.22 33.37 12.43
CA ALA A 79 -6.43 33.46 13.26
C ALA A 79 -7.68 33.02 12.50
N ARG A 80 -7.86 33.50 11.25
CA ARG A 80 -8.99 33.11 10.40
C ARG A 80 -9.02 31.59 10.15
N ALA A 81 -7.89 31.00 9.78
CA ALA A 81 -7.82 29.58 9.50
C ALA A 81 -8.09 28.72 10.75
N ARG A 82 -7.59 29.14 11.92
CA ARG A 82 -7.85 28.45 13.20
C ARG A 82 -9.33 28.52 13.58
N GLY A 83 -9.96 29.69 13.47
CA GLY A 83 -11.40 29.84 13.68
C GLY A 83 -12.22 28.92 12.78
N ALA A 84 -11.88 28.84 11.49
CA ALA A 84 -12.56 27.97 10.54
C ALA A 84 -12.39 26.46 10.85
N ILE A 85 -11.24 26.05 11.42
CA ILE A 85 -11.00 24.67 11.89
C ILE A 85 -11.88 24.38 13.12
N GLU A 86 -11.99 25.34 14.04
CA GLU A 86 -12.84 25.25 15.21
C GLU A 86 -14.31 25.13 14.83
N ASP A 87 -14.80 26.06 14.01
CA ASP A 87 -16.19 26.10 13.53
C ASP A 87 -16.63 24.78 12.86
N ARG A 88 -15.73 24.11 12.15
CA ARG A 88 -16.01 22.83 11.49
C ARG A 88 -15.68 21.59 12.33
N SER A 89 -15.21 21.78 13.54
CA SER A 89 -14.86 20.68 14.47
C SER A 89 -13.93 19.62 13.86
N VAL A 90 -12.95 20.04 13.04
CA VAL A 90 -12.00 19.13 12.37
C VAL A 90 -10.65 19.06 13.09
N PHE A 91 -10.63 19.34 14.38
CA PHE A 91 -9.45 19.16 15.24
C PHE A 91 -8.89 17.73 15.15
N GLY A 92 -7.57 17.62 15.24
CA GLY A 92 -6.86 16.34 15.08
C GLY A 92 -6.64 15.91 13.63
N ARG A 93 -7.41 16.48 12.66
CA ARG A 93 -7.17 16.27 11.23
C ARG A 93 -6.73 17.52 10.48
N ALA A 94 -6.97 18.70 11.03
CA ALA A 94 -6.48 19.96 10.50
C ALA A 94 -5.73 20.74 11.59
N SER A 95 -4.63 21.36 11.19
CA SER A 95 -3.87 22.30 12.01
C SER A 95 -3.28 23.40 11.13
N VAL A 96 -2.98 24.56 11.72
CA VAL A 96 -2.36 25.66 10.99
C VAL A 96 -1.29 26.31 11.87
N GLU A 97 -0.15 26.58 11.23
CA GLU A 97 0.98 27.30 11.81
C GLU A 97 1.36 28.50 10.93
N ARG A 98 2.17 29.38 11.45
CA ARG A 98 2.70 30.51 10.69
C ARG A 98 3.90 30.07 9.85
N LEU A 99 3.94 30.50 8.59
CA LEU A 99 5.12 30.39 7.73
C LEU A 99 6.17 31.43 8.18
N THR A 100 7.25 30.99 8.77
CA THR A 100 8.31 31.86 9.31
C THR A 100 9.53 31.93 8.41
N GLU A 101 9.75 30.93 7.56
CA GLU A 101 10.93 30.79 6.72
C GLU A 101 10.57 30.40 5.29
N ALA A 102 11.45 30.75 4.34
CA ALA A 102 11.31 30.33 2.94
C ALA A 102 11.44 28.80 2.75
N LYS A 103 12.22 28.16 3.62
CA LYS A 103 12.32 26.70 3.66
C LYS A 103 11.12 26.12 4.43
N LEU A 104 10.33 25.31 3.75
CA LEU A 104 9.18 24.67 4.37
C LEU A 104 9.61 23.67 5.47
N PRO A 105 8.93 23.65 6.65
CA PRO A 105 9.32 22.86 7.81
C PRO A 105 8.99 21.36 7.68
N TYR A 106 9.16 20.81 6.49
CA TYR A 106 8.86 19.41 6.20
C TYR A 106 10.06 18.69 5.61
N LEU A 107 10.09 17.38 5.81
CA LEU A 107 11.03 16.50 5.11
C LEU A 107 10.72 16.50 3.59
N ARG A 108 11.74 16.20 2.80
CA ARG A 108 11.53 15.98 1.37
C ARG A 108 10.63 14.79 1.11
N ASP A 109 9.89 14.82 0.00
CA ASP A 109 9.08 13.69 -0.46
C ASP A 109 8.04 13.23 0.58
N LEU A 110 7.32 14.15 1.23
CA LEU A 110 6.42 13.83 2.34
C LEU A 110 4.95 13.94 1.98
N ALA A 111 4.55 15.03 1.32
CA ALA A 111 3.15 15.37 1.11
C ALA A 111 2.55 14.68 -0.12
N ARG A 112 1.37 14.08 0.05
CA ARG A 112 0.61 13.50 -1.07
C ARG A 112 -0.11 14.58 -1.88
N LEU A 113 -0.52 15.66 -1.24
CA LEU A 113 -1.18 16.81 -1.85
C LEU A 113 -0.57 18.10 -1.29
N VAL A 114 -0.26 19.05 -2.17
CA VAL A 114 0.07 20.42 -1.80
C VAL A 114 -0.93 21.35 -2.49
N VAL A 115 -1.57 22.23 -1.72
CA VAL A 115 -2.55 23.20 -2.21
C VAL A 115 -1.99 24.60 -2.05
N ILE A 116 -2.03 25.40 -3.11
CA ILE A 116 -1.49 26.75 -3.16
C ILE A 116 -2.53 27.68 -3.79
N GLU A 117 -3.03 28.62 -3.02
CA GLU A 117 -4.01 29.57 -3.50
C GLU A 117 -3.38 30.72 -4.28
N ASP A 118 -2.19 31.14 -3.87
CA ASP A 118 -1.46 32.25 -4.49
C ASP A 118 0.04 31.98 -4.44
N MET A 119 0.62 31.68 -5.60
CA MET A 119 2.04 31.41 -5.70
C MET A 119 2.90 32.66 -5.61
N ASP A 120 2.36 33.83 -6.01
CA ASP A 120 3.09 35.08 -6.00
C ASP A 120 3.30 35.58 -4.56
N LEU A 121 2.27 35.41 -3.69
CA LEU A 121 2.40 35.68 -2.27
C LEU A 121 3.43 34.79 -1.59
N LEU A 122 3.51 33.51 -1.97
CA LEU A 122 4.52 32.59 -1.46
C LEU A 122 5.92 32.95 -1.96
N ALA A 123 6.05 33.30 -3.24
CA ALA A 123 7.31 33.73 -3.84
C ALA A 123 7.85 35.01 -3.18
N ALA A 124 6.98 35.97 -2.82
CA ALA A 124 7.35 37.14 -2.04
C ALA A 124 7.92 36.80 -0.64
N ARG A 125 7.61 35.62 -0.10
CA ARG A 125 8.20 35.05 1.14
C ARG A 125 9.42 34.17 0.88
N GLY A 126 9.90 34.10 -0.39
CA GLY A 126 11.03 33.29 -0.80
C GLY A 126 10.74 31.82 -1.05
N VAL A 127 9.48 31.37 -0.91
CA VAL A 127 9.10 29.98 -1.20
C VAL A 127 9.06 29.76 -2.71
N THR A 128 9.88 28.88 -3.21
CA THR A 128 9.97 28.57 -4.64
C THR A 128 9.20 27.30 -5.02
N LEU A 129 8.88 27.13 -6.30
CA LEU A 129 8.30 25.87 -6.80
C LEU A 129 9.24 24.66 -6.55
N THR A 130 10.56 24.88 -6.59
CA THR A 130 11.53 23.84 -6.24
C THR A 130 11.35 23.36 -4.80
N GLU A 131 11.11 24.29 -3.87
CA GLU A 131 10.85 23.95 -2.48
C GLU A 131 9.50 23.24 -2.28
N VAL A 132 8.46 23.67 -3.00
CA VAL A 132 7.17 22.97 -3.06
C VAL A 132 7.35 21.53 -3.56
N PHE A 133 8.10 21.33 -4.64
CA PHE A 133 8.38 19.99 -5.15
C PHE A 133 9.29 19.18 -4.22
N ARG A 134 10.16 19.83 -3.47
CA ARG A 134 10.99 19.12 -2.48
C ARG A 134 10.12 18.40 -1.44
N VAL A 135 9.10 19.06 -0.92
CA VAL A 135 8.22 18.49 0.12
C VAL A 135 7.13 17.56 -0.44
N THR A 136 6.80 17.70 -1.72
CA THR A 136 5.81 16.83 -2.38
C THR A 136 6.40 15.44 -2.61
N ALA A 137 5.66 14.37 -2.28
CA ALA A 137 6.08 12.99 -2.53
C ALA A 137 6.12 12.66 -4.02
N PRO A 138 6.95 11.73 -4.48
CA PRO A 138 6.86 11.17 -5.83
C PRO A 138 5.45 10.66 -6.14
N GLY A 139 4.87 11.08 -7.28
CA GLY A 139 3.47 10.83 -7.60
C GLY A 139 2.47 11.71 -6.83
N GLY A 140 2.95 12.56 -5.92
CA GLY A 140 2.12 13.55 -5.21
C GLY A 140 1.68 14.69 -6.12
N VAL A 141 0.58 15.34 -5.77
CA VAL A 141 -0.10 16.36 -6.56
C VAL A 141 0.12 17.74 -5.94
N VAL A 142 0.43 18.72 -6.77
CA VAL A 142 0.42 20.13 -6.42
C VAL A 142 -0.74 20.79 -7.13
N CYS A 143 -1.72 21.30 -6.40
CA CYS A 143 -2.83 22.10 -6.92
C CYS A 143 -2.51 23.59 -6.71
N VAL A 144 -2.49 24.36 -7.79
CA VAL A 144 -2.23 25.80 -7.76
C VAL A 144 -3.42 26.53 -8.33
N ARG A 145 -3.87 27.58 -7.63
CA ARG A 145 -4.88 28.50 -8.15
C ARG A 145 -4.21 29.56 -9.01
N LYS A 146 -4.64 29.69 -10.25
CA LYS A 146 -4.16 30.73 -11.18
C LYS A 146 -5.34 31.33 -11.92
N ASN A 147 -5.43 32.67 -11.91
CA ASN A 147 -6.54 33.39 -12.57
C ASN A 147 -7.93 32.88 -12.16
N GLY A 148 -8.12 32.56 -10.87
CA GLY A 148 -9.38 32.06 -10.33
C GLY A 148 -9.66 30.56 -10.60
N ALA A 149 -8.85 29.87 -11.39
CA ALA A 149 -9.02 28.46 -11.72
C ALA A 149 -7.94 27.58 -11.05
N TRP A 150 -8.32 26.39 -10.62
CA TRP A 150 -7.39 25.39 -10.09
C TRP A 150 -6.75 24.60 -11.23
N THR A 151 -5.43 24.47 -11.16
CA THR A 151 -4.63 23.60 -12.02
C THR A 151 -3.84 22.62 -11.19
N LYS A 152 -3.43 21.48 -11.77
CA LYS A 152 -2.61 20.50 -11.07
C LYS A 152 -1.34 20.16 -11.82
N VAL A 153 -0.29 19.88 -11.05
CA VAL A 153 0.94 19.26 -11.52
C VAL A 153 1.21 18.04 -10.64
N VAL A 154 1.58 16.93 -11.27
CA VAL A 154 1.99 15.71 -10.55
C VAL A 154 3.50 15.67 -10.50
N LYS A 155 4.08 15.51 -9.31
CA LYS A 155 5.52 15.31 -9.19
C LYS A 155 5.89 13.97 -9.81
N PRO A 156 6.78 13.93 -10.83
CA PRO A 156 7.16 12.67 -11.44
C PRO A 156 7.87 11.77 -10.44
N ARG A 157 7.75 10.46 -10.64
CA ARG A 157 8.59 9.50 -9.92
C ARG A 157 10.03 9.62 -10.44
N PRO A 158 11.04 9.60 -9.55
CA PRO A 158 12.43 9.59 -9.98
C PRO A 158 12.73 8.42 -10.91
N GLU A 159 13.54 8.65 -11.93
CA GLU A 159 14.05 7.56 -12.76
C GLU A 159 14.82 6.56 -11.89
N GLY A 160 14.61 5.28 -12.15
CA GLY A 160 15.24 4.19 -11.39
C GLY A 160 14.63 3.93 -10.01
N MET A 161 13.50 4.57 -9.65
CA MET A 161 12.73 4.23 -8.48
C MET A 161 11.97 2.92 -8.74
N ASP A 162 12.15 1.95 -7.86
CA ASP A 162 11.53 0.63 -7.95
C ASP A 162 10.41 0.44 -6.92
N ASP A 163 9.54 -0.54 -7.17
CA ASP A 163 8.51 -0.99 -6.27
C ASP A 163 8.84 -2.41 -5.76
N TRP A 164 8.21 -2.83 -4.67
CA TRP A 164 8.35 -4.16 -4.10
C TRP A 164 6.99 -4.86 -4.13
N ARG A 165 6.55 -5.27 -5.34
CA ARG A 165 5.16 -5.68 -5.63
C ARG A 165 4.78 -7.09 -5.16
N HIS A 166 5.76 -7.88 -4.75
CA HIS A 166 5.60 -9.23 -4.19
C HIS A 166 6.35 -9.32 -2.86
N PRO A 167 6.02 -10.24 -1.95
CA PRO A 167 6.77 -10.44 -0.72
C PRO A 167 8.26 -10.71 -0.94
N THR A 168 8.61 -11.18 -2.12
CA THR A 168 9.95 -11.52 -2.56
C THR A 168 10.47 -10.61 -3.67
N HIS A 169 10.00 -9.36 -3.71
CA HIS A 169 10.25 -8.29 -4.65
C HIS A 169 9.42 -8.40 -5.93
N ASP A 170 9.57 -9.44 -6.70
CA ASP A 170 8.99 -9.65 -8.03
C ASP A 170 8.41 -11.06 -8.21
N PRO A 171 7.69 -11.33 -9.32
CA PRO A 171 7.15 -12.66 -9.59
C PRO A 171 8.23 -13.73 -9.81
N GLY A 172 9.46 -13.34 -10.17
CA GLY A 172 10.63 -14.21 -10.28
C GLY A 172 11.25 -14.59 -8.95
N ARG A 173 10.84 -13.92 -7.85
CA ARG A 173 11.33 -14.10 -6.48
C ARG A 173 12.83 -13.80 -6.35
N THR A 174 13.25 -12.71 -6.93
CA THR A 174 14.67 -12.33 -6.96
C THR A 174 15.21 -11.87 -5.61
N TRP A 175 14.36 -11.33 -4.71
CA TRP A 175 14.74 -10.73 -3.42
C TRP A 175 15.68 -9.52 -3.58
N VAL A 176 15.75 -8.95 -4.75
CA VAL A 176 16.66 -7.85 -5.06
C VAL A 176 15.89 -6.72 -5.70
N SER A 177 15.93 -5.54 -5.09
CA SER A 177 15.39 -4.32 -5.67
C SER A 177 16.27 -3.83 -6.82
N ASN A 178 15.62 -3.29 -7.85
CA ASN A 178 16.26 -2.59 -8.96
C ASN A 178 16.35 -1.07 -8.72
N ASP A 179 15.99 -0.57 -7.52
CA ASP A 179 16.02 0.85 -7.18
C ASP A 179 17.45 1.39 -7.23
N ARG A 180 17.68 2.39 -8.08
CA ARG A 180 18.96 3.06 -8.25
C ARG A 180 19.10 4.31 -7.37
N ASN A 181 18.04 4.69 -6.66
CA ASN A 181 17.99 5.87 -5.80
C ASN A 181 18.27 5.55 -4.34
N ILE A 182 18.37 4.27 -3.97
CA ILE A 182 18.70 3.84 -2.61
C ILE A 182 20.08 4.37 -2.23
N ARG A 183 20.14 5.02 -1.08
CA ARG A 183 21.37 5.49 -0.45
C ARG A 183 21.47 4.90 0.94
N TYR A 184 22.67 4.95 1.49
CA TYR A 184 22.89 4.56 2.88
C TYR A 184 21.92 5.34 3.80
N PRO A 185 21.12 4.67 4.64
CA PRO A 185 20.14 5.32 5.48
C PRO A 185 20.83 6.14 6.57
N LEU A 186 20.51 7.43 6.64
CA LEU A 186 21.01 8.34 7.66
C LEU A 186 20.11 8.41 8.90
N GLY A 187 18.91 7.79 8.84
CA GLY A 187 17.94 7.78 9.92
C GLY A 187 16.60 7.19 9.50
N LEU A 188 15.66 7.14 10.45
CA LEU A 188 14.29 6.73 10.21
C LEU A 188 13.48 7.95 9.74
N ARG A 189 12.68 7.76 8.69
CA ARG A 189 11.73 8.76 8.22
C ARG A 189 10.45 8.73 9.05
N TRP A 190 9.96 7.55 9.29
CA TRP A 190 8.81 7.28 10.14
C TRP A 190 8.92 5.86 10.70
N ALA A 191 8.26 5.63 11.83
CA ALA A 191 8.16 4.32 12.45
C ALA A 191 6.74 4.18 12.98
N ASP A 192 5.97 3.31 12.35
CA ASP A 192 4.64 2.92 12.76
C ASP A 192 4.29 1.60 12.06
N GLY A 193 3.26 0.93 12.50
CA GLY A 193 2.87 -0.34 11.90
C GLY A 193 1.89 -1.09 12.75
N LEU A 194 1.68 -2.35 12.40
CA LEU A 194 0.96 -3.27 13.28
C LEU A 194 1.78 -3.43 14.56
N PRO A 195 1.17 -3.30 15.73
CA PRO A 195 1.88 -3.43 16.98
C PRO A 195 2.54 -4.81 17.06
N ASN A 196 3.82 -4.82 17.47
CA ASN A 196 4.44 -6.06 17.88
C ASN A 196 3.78 -6.47 19.19
N ASN A 197 3.37 -7.75 19.29
CA ASN A 197 2.91 -8.25 20.56
C ASN A 197 4.06 -8.37 21.55
N LEU A 198 3.74 -8.29 22.83
CA LEU A 198 4.69 -8.44 23.93
C LEU A 198 5.35 -9.83 23.98
N THR A 199 4.89 -10.79 23.17
CA THR A 199 5.41 -12.15 23.11
C THR A 199 6.54 -12.33 22.09
N GLY A 200 6.92 -11.26 21.37
CA GLY A 200 8.03 -11.28 20.40
C GLY A 200 7.68 -11.87 19.02
N PHE A 201 6.42 -12.21 18.77
CA PHE A 201 5.98 -12.64 17.45
C PHE A 201 5.63 -11.42 16.60
N SER A 202 6.23 -11.31 15.41
CA SER A 202 5.88 -10.27 14.45
C SER A 202 4.46 -10.49 13.94
N SER A 203 3.63 -9.47 14.06
CA SER A 203 2.28 -9.48 13.52
C SER A 203 2.25 -9.32 12.00
N CYS A 204 3.29 -8.75 11.38
CA CYS A 204 3.39 -8.58 9.93
C CYS A 204 3.88 -9.88 9.27
N LYS A 205 3.05 -10.48 8.43
CA LYS A 205 3.34 -11.73 7.70
C LYS A 205 3.88 -11.48 6.30
N ALA A 206 3.48 -10.40 5.66
CA ALA A 206 3.97 -9.96 4.38
C ALA A 206 3.82 -8.45 4.24
N TYR A 207 4.67 -7.86 3.43
CA TYR A 207 4.53 -6.50 2.95
C TYR A 207 4.86 -6.42 1.47
N VAL A 208 4.21 -5.49 0.79
CA VAL A 208 4.52 -5.10 -0.59
C VAL A 208 4.42 -3.59 -0.73
N VAL A 209 5.13 -3.04 -1.68
CA VAL A 209 5.14 -1.60 -1.98
C VAL A 209 4.80 -1.41 -3.44
N ALA A 210 3.78 -0.60 -3.72
CA ALA A 210 3.39 -0.25 -5.07
C ALA A 210 2.86 1.19 -5.12
N ASN A 211 3.31 1.94 -6.10
CA ASN A 211 2.87 3.31 -6.38
C ASN A 211 2.78 4.21 -5.12
N GLY A 212 3.86 4.21 -4.31
CA GLY A 212 3.96 5.03 -3.09
C GLY A 212 3.05 4.60 -1.93
N ARG A 213 2.52 3.39 -1.96
CA ARG A 213 1.79 2.77 -0.85
C ARG A 213 2.51 1.53 -0.38
N ILE A 214 2.51 1.32 0.93
CA ILE A 214 2.94 0.06 1.53
C ILE A 214 1.70 -0.69 2.01
N PHE A 215 1.54 -1.92 1.56
CA PHE A 215 0.49 -2.83 2.00
C PHE A 215 1.10 -3.88 2.91
N THR A 216 0.46 -4.11 4.04
CA THR A 216 0.88 -5.13 5.00
C THR A 216 -0.25 -6.09 5.28
N LEU A 217 0.07 -7.38 5.29
CA LEU A 217 -0.84 -8.42 5.75
C LEU A 217 -0.31 -8.95 7.07
N GLY A 218 -1.12 -8.87 8.11
CA GLY A 218 -0.68 -9.23 9.45
C GLY A 218 -1.83 -9.49 10.41
N ILE A 219 -1.47 -9.91 11.62
CA ILE A 219 -2.41 -10.19 12.69
C ILE A 219 -2.49 -8.97 13.61
N ASN A 220 -3.68 -8.55 13.95
CA ASN A 220 -3.91 -7.53 14.97
C ASN A 220 -4.18 -8.22 16.31
N GLU A 221 -3.16 -8.34 17.14
CA GLU A 221 -3.30 -8.92 18.47
C GLU A 221 -3.80 -7.92 19.54
N VAL A 222 -3.77 -6.63 19.26
CA VAL A 222 -4.17 -5.60 20.25
C VAL A 222 -5.66 -5.69 20.58
N GLU A 223 -6.49 -6.07 19.62
CA GLU A 223 -7.93 -6.27 19.83
C GLU A 223 -8.23 -7.60 20.55
N ASN A 224 -7.25 -8.49 20.66
CA ASN A 224 -7.36 -9.81 21.31
C ASN A 224 -6.57 -9.91 22.63
N LEU A 225 -6.08 -8.79 23.18
CA LEU A 225 -5.42 -8.72 24.49
C LEU A 225 -6.39 -9.13 25.61
N GLY A 226 -6.43 -10.39 25.94
CA GLY A 226 -7.24 -10.96 27.04
C GLY A 226 -7.62 -12.42 26.83
N ARG A 227 -7.32 -13.00 25.67
CA ARG A 227 -7.61 -14.41 25.39
C ARG A 227 -6.42 -15.14 24.73
N PRO A 228 -5.28 -15.29 25.39
CA PRO A 228 -4.23 -16.16 24.88
C PRO A 228 -4.79 -17.57 24.72
N GLY A 229 -4.86 -18.08 23.49
CA GLY A 229 -5.19 -19.47 23.18
C GLY A 229 -6.66 -19.84 23.01
N LYS A 230 -7.61 -18.88 23.02
CA LYS A 230 -9.05 -19.17 22.82
C LYS A 230 -9.78 -18.17 21.88
N GLY A 231 -9.13 -17.53 20.98
CA GLY A 231 -9.77 -16.67 20.01
C GLY A 231 -9.01 -16.73 18.70
N GLY A 232 -9.72 -16.76 17.61
CA GLY A 232 -9.10 -16.60 16.32
C GLY A 232 -8.41 -15.25 16.23
N TYR A 233 -7.25 -15.22 15.60
CA TYR A 233 -6.53 -14.00 15.32
C TYR A 233 -7.12 -13.34 14.09
N ASP A 234 -7.60 -12.11 14.22
CA ASP A 234 -8.03 -11.34 13.06
C ASP A 234 -6.83 -10.98 12.19
N GLN A 235 -6.92 -11.35 10.93
CA GLN A 235 -5.92 -10.96 9.94
C GLN A 235 -6.37 -9.68 9.24
N TRP A 236 -5.48 -8.69 9.21
CA TRP A 236 -5.74 -7.39 8.62
C TRP A 236 -4.84 -7.13 7.42
N LEU A 237 -5.47 -6.65 6.35
CA LEU A 237 -4.79 -6.00 5.24
C LEU A 237 -4.84 -4.49 5.49
N CYS A 238 -3.67 -3.88 5.62
CA CYS A 238 -3.54 -2.45 5.89
C CYS A 238 -2.77 -1.77 4.77
N ALA A 239 -3.17 -0.55 4.43
CA ALA A 239 -2.41 0.33 3.55
C ALA A 239 -1.93 1.57 4.30
N ARG A 240 -0.70 1.97 4.01
CA ARG A 240 -0.08 3.20 4.48
C ARG A 240 0.55 3.96 3.32
N ASP A 241 0.64 5.25 3.46
CA ASP A 241 1.47 6.06 2.58
C ASP A 241 2.94 5.71 2.82
N ALA A 242 3.67 5.32 1.79
CA ALA A 242 5.04 4.85 1.93
C ALA A 242 6.02 5.97 2.31
N PHE A 243 5.68 7.23 2.04
CA PHE A 243 6.54 8.38 2.29
C PHE A 243 6.31 9.00 3.67
N SER A 244 5.07 9.14 4.10
CA SER A 244 4.70 9.75 5.38
C SER A 244 4.43 8.73 6.49
N GLY A 245 4.17 7.46 6.15
CA GLY A 245 3.76 6.42 7.10
C GLY A 245 2.31 6.54 7.56
N LEU A 246 1.57 7.57 7.12
CA LEU A 246 0.20 7.76 7.55
C LEU A 246 -0.69 6.58 7.12
N PRO A 247 -1.57 6.09 8.01
CA PRO A 247 -2.53 5.06 7.64
C PRO A 247 -3.50 5.60 6.58
N LEU A 248 -3.78 4.79 5.57
CA LEU A 248 -4.74 5.10 4.52
C LEU A 248 -6.05 4.35 4.77
N TRP A 249 -5.97 3.04 4.88
CA TRP A 249 -7.12 2.19 5.18
C TRP A 249 -6.70 0.86 5.80
N LYS A 250 -7.65 0.17 6.42
CA LYS A 250 -7.51 -1.19 6.92
C LYS A 250 -8.73 -2.03 6.57
N LEU A 251 -8.53 -3.30 6.25
CA LEU A 251 -9.56 -4.27 5.93
C LEU A 251 -9.36 -5.53 6.78
N ASN A 252 -10.39 -5.92 7.54
CA ASN A 252 -10.37 -7.20 8.24
C ASN A 252 -10.59 -8.32 7.22
N CYS A 253 -9.58 -9.16 7.03
CA CYS A 253 -9.64 -10.27 6.08
C CYS A 253 -10.45 -11.47 6.58
N ARG A 254 -10.92 -11.45 7.84
CA ARG A 254 -11.71 -12.55 8.46
C ARG A 254 -11.11 -13.94 8.21
N ASN A 255 -9.78 -14.00 8.17
CA ASN A 255 -9.06 -15.21 7.78
C ASN A 255 -8.73 -16.02 9.04
N VAL A 256 -9.78 -16.49 9.71
CA VAL A 256 -9.70 -17.24 10.96
C VAL A 256 -10.33 -18.61 10.75
N ARG A 257 -9.55 -19.66 10.97
CA ARG A 257 -10.03 -21.04 10.93
C ARG A 257 -9.85 -21.70 12.29
N ASP A 258 -10.94 -21.99 13.01
CA ASP A 258 -10.96 -22.75 14.28
C ASP A 258 -9.91 -22.31 15.31
N GLY A 259 -9.65 -20.99 15.41
CA GLY A 259 -8.61 -20.45 16.27
C GLY A 259 -7.18 -20.72 15.81
N LYS A 260 -6.99 -21.20 14.59
CA LYS A 260 -5.68 -21.47 14.00
C LYS A 260 -5.40 -20.45 12.91
N ASP A 261 -4.25 -19.79 13.02
CA ASP A 261 -3.75 -18.92 11.95
C ASP A 261 -3.30 -19.77 10.76
N ILE A 262 -3.95 -19.64 9.63
CA ILE A 262 -3.64 -20.37 8.41
C ILE A 262 -2.51 -19.77 7.59
N THR A 263 -1.97 -18.62 7.97
CA THR A 263 -1.01 -17.87 7.15
C THR A 263 0.38 -17.73 7.76
N TRP A 264 0.81 -18.66 8.55
CA TRP A 264 2.12 -18.66 9.24
C TRP A 264 3.34 -18.80 8.31
N THR A 265 3.23 -18.52 7.05
CA THR A 265 4.38 -18.55 6.15
C THR A 265 4.95 -17.14 5.97
N ASN A 266 6.26 -16.99 6.02
CA ASN A 266 6.98 -15.74 5.70
C ASN A 266 6.73 -15.24 4.25
N THR A 267 5.78 -15.82 3.55
CA THR A 267 5.40 -15.52 2.18
C THR A 267 3.89 -15.57 2.04
N ALA A 268 3.18 -14.86 2.92
CA ALA A 268 1.73 -14.73 2.83
C ALA A 268 1.32 -14.25 1.42
N PRO A 269 0.20 -14.76 0.88
CA PRO A 269 -0.26 -14.40 -0.46
C PRO A 269 -0.75 -12.96 -0.48
N LEU A 270 0.15 -12.07 -0.84
CA LEU A 270 -0.04 -10.64 -0.97
C LEU A 270 0.75 -10.15 -2.17
N VAL A 271 0.09 -9.56 -3.14
CA VAL A 271 0.74 -8.92 -4.30
C VAL A 271 -0.01 -7.65 -4.67
N ALA A 272 0.67 -6.70 -5.30
CA ALA A 272 0.07 -5.43 -5.67
C ALA A 272 0.57 -4.93 -7.03
N ASP A 273 -0.25 -4.14 -7.69
CA ASP A 273 0.11 -3.24 -8.78
C ASP A 273 -0.18 -1.78 -8.40
N ASP A 274 -0.16 -0.89 -9.37
CA ASP A 274 -0.33 0.55 -9.11
C ASP A 274 -1.71 0.91 -8.54
N ASP A 275 -2.74 0.16 -8.94
CA ASP A 275 -4.13 0.48 -8.68
C ASP A 275 -4.85 -0.55 -7.79
N SER A 276 -4.23 -1.71 -7.55
CA SER A 276 -4.87 -2.81 -6.87
C SER A 276 -3.93 -3.58 -5.95
N VAL A 277 -4.50 -4.15 -4.90
CA VAL A 277 -3.86 -5.13 -4.04
C VAL A 277 -4.67 -6.42 -4.02
N TYR A 278 -3.99 -7.55 -4.10
CA TYR A 278 -4.57 -8.88 -4.10
C TYR A 278 -4.12 -9.62 -2.85
N SER A 279 -5.07 -10.20 -2.13
CA SER A 279 -4.81 -10.87 -0.86
C SER A 279 -5.79 -11.99 -0.60
N VAL A 280 -5.53 -12.78 0.42
CA VAL A 280 -6.47 -13.76 0.95
C VAL A 280 -7.56 -13.10 1.79
N TYR A 281 -8.74 -13.71 1.80
CA TYR A 281 -9.91 -13.25 2.51
C TYR A 281 -10.80 -14.46 2.89
N GLU A 282 -11.35 -14.47 4.10
CA GLU A 282 -12.26 -15.53 4.58
C GLU A 282 -11.76 -16.95 4.20
N GLU A 283 -10.67 -17.39 4.79
CA GLU A 283 -10.06 -18.72 4.66
C GLU A 283 -9.60 -19.09 3.23
N ASN A 284 -10.53 -19.21 2.29
CA ASN A 284 -10.30 -19.74 0.94
C ASN A 284 -10.66 -18.78 -0.18
N LYS A 285 -10.86 -17.50 0.10
CA LYS A 285 -11.14 -16.51 -0.92
C LYS A 285 -9.91 -15.69 -1.26
N VAL A 286 -9.83 -15.24 -2.50
CA VAL A 286 -8.91 -14.21 -2.98
C VAL A 286 -9.72 -12.98 -3.31
N ILE A 287 -9.23 -11.82 -2.92
CA ILE A 287 -9.81 -10.54 -3.27
C ILE A 287 -8.87 -9.71 -4.12
N ARG A 288 -9.45 -8.85 -4.95
CA ARG A 288 -8.85 -7.63 -5.44
C ARG A 288 -9.46 -6.47 -4.70
N ALA A 289 -8.64 -5.66 -4.06
CA ALA A 289 -9.06 -4.42 -3.46
C ALA A 289 -8.44 -3.24 -4.18
N ASP A 290 -9.17 -2.13 -4.29
CA ASP A 290 -8.67 -0.86 -4.78
C ASP A 290 -7.53 -0.35 -3.90
N ALA A 291 -6.39 -0.04 -4.49
CA ALA A 291 -5.18 0.32 -3.75
C ALA A 291 -5.32 1.62 -2.96
N ALA A 292 -6.18 2.54 -3.41
CA ALA A 292 -6.39 3.83 -2.77
C ALA A 292 -7.37 3.77 -1.61
N SER A 293 -8.45 2.99 -1.73
CA SER A 293 -9.56 3.00 -0.78
C SER A 293 -9.73 1.72 0.03
N GLY A 294 -9.10 0.62 -0.36
CA GLY A 294 -9.32 -0.70 0.24
C GLY A 294 -10.66 -1.33 -0.12
N LYS A 295 -11.47 -0.71 -0.99
CA LYS A 295 -12.75 -1.26 -1.44
C LYS A 295 -12.52 -2.55 -2.22
N ILE A 296 -13.20 -3.62 -1.82
CA ILE A 296 -13.17 -4.88 -2.55
C ILE A 296 -13.84 -4.70 -3.91
N LEU A 297 -13.09 -4.95 -4.98
CA LEU A 297 -13.54 -4.84 -6.36
C LEU A 297 -14.13 -6.15 -6.88
N TRP A 298 -13.50 -7.27 -6.52
CA TRP A 298 -14.05 -8.60 -6.72
C TRP A 298 -13.53 -9.57 -5.65
N THR A 299 -14.28 -10.65 -5.47
CA THR A 299 -13.94 -11.81 -4.61
C THR A 299 -14.05 -13.08 -5.43
N ARG A 300 -13.06 -13.97 -5.27
CA ARG A 300 -13.03 -15.27 -5.91
C ARG A 300 -12.91 -16.35 -4.84
N GLU A 301 -13.82 -17.30 -4.84
CA GLU A 301 -13.73 -18.48 -3.99
C GLU A 301 -12.77 -19.50 -4.60
N MET A 302 -11.90 -20.05 -3.76
CA MET A 302 -10.92 -21.08 -4.08
C MET A 302 -11.35 -22.39 -3.44
N LYS A 303 -11.02 -23.52 -4.06
CA LYS A 303 -11.35 -24.83 -3.49
C LYS A 303 -10.63 -25.09 -2.16
N TYR A 304 -9.45 -24.52 -1.99
CA TYR A 304 -8.60 -24.70 -0.81
C TYR A 304 -7.98 -23.36 -0.40
N PRO A 305 -7.53 -23.22 0.86
CA PRO A 305 -6.81 -22.03 1.31
C PRO A 305 -5.59 -21.73 0.45
N VAL A 306 -5.44 -20.46 0.07
CA VAL A 306 -4.32 -19.98 -0.77
C VAL A 306 -3.12 -19.68 0.13
N TYR A 307 -1.96 -20.16 -0.24
CA TYR A 307 -0.72 -19.92 0.50
C TYR A 307 0.37 -19.23 -0.34
N ARG A 308 0.21 -19.16 -1.65
CA ARG A 308 1.12 -18.43 -2.55
C ARG A 308 0.35 -17.75 -3.66
N MET A 309 0.89 -16.61 -4.07
CA MET A 309 0.33 -15.82 -5.15
C MET A 309 1.45 -15.12 -5.92
N VAL A 310 1.31 -15.01 -7.23
CA VAL A 310 2.12 -14.14 -8.09
C VAL A 310 1.21 -13.38 -9.05
N LEU A 311 1.62 -12.17 -9.38
CA LEU A 311 0.97 -11.30 -10.36
C LEU A 311 1.95 -11.05 -11.50
N LEU A 312 1.57 -11.40 -12.72
CA LEU A 312 2.37 -11.17 -13.92
C LEU A 312 1.45 -10.86 -15.09
N ASP A 313 1.74 -9.78 -15.82
CA ASP A 313 1.04 -9.39 -17.06
C ASP A 313 -0.49 -9.38 -16.96
N GLY A 314 -1.02 -8.87 -15.85
CA GLY A 314 -2.45 -8.80 -15.60
C GLY A 314 -3.11 -10.16 -15.30
N VAL A 315 -2.31 -11.15 -14.91
CA VAL A 315 -2.77 -12.47 -14.48
C VAL A 315 -2.32 -12.75 -13.06
N VAL A 316 -3.25 -13.11 -12.19
CA VAL A 316 -2.96 -13.62 -10.85
C VAL A 316 -2.88 -15.14 -10.93
N VAL A 317 -1.79 -15.72 -10.44
CA VAL A 317 -1.64 -17.16 -10.27
C VAL A 317 -1.52 -17.48 -8.80
N SER A 318 -2.39 -18.33 -8.31
CA SER A 318 -2.45 -18.74 -6.91
C SER A 318 -2.21 -20.25 -6.76
N ALA A 319 -1.51 -20.64 -5.70
CA ALA A 319 -1.45 -22.02 -5.24
C ALA A 319 -2.21 -22.17 -3.94
N SER A 320 -3.06 -23.17 -3.89
CA SER A 320 -3.91 -23.48 -2.76
C SER A 320 -3.70 -24.93 -2.29
N TRP A 321 -4.09 -25.20 -1.05
CA TRP A 321 -3.81 -26.47 -0.40
C TRP A 321 -4.85 -26.86 0.64
N GLY A 322 -5.33 -28.11 0.60
CA GLY A 322 -6.45 -28.60 1.41
C GLY A 322 -6.15 -29.05 2.83
N GLU A 323 -4.88 -29.29 3.19
CA GLU A 323 -4.51 -29.68 4.53
C GLU A 323 -3.65 -28.61 5.22
N THR A 324 -4.26 -27.90 6.14
CA THR A 324 -3.56 -26.93 7.01
C THR A 324 -3.39 -27.52 8.40
N GLU A 325 -2.45 -28.42 8.61
CA GLU A 325 -1.94 -28.63 9.96
C GLU A 325 -1.05 -27.45 10.34
N SER A 326 -1.18 -27.01 11.60
CA SER A 326 -0.33 -25.97 12.18
C SER A 326 1.16 -26.20 11.86
N ILE A 327 1.75 -25.26 11.13
CA ILE A 327 3.13 -25.37 10.60
C ILE A 327 4.17 -24.98 11.65
N TRP A 328 3.79 -24.74 12.90
CA TRP A 328 4.69 -24.23 13.94
C TRP A 328 5.96 -25.05 14.16
N PHE A 329 5.92 -26.36 13.91
CA PHE A 329 7.07 -27.24 14.16
C PHE A 329 7.35 -28.25 13.05
N LYS A 330 6.61 -28.23 11.93
CA LYS A 330 6.81 -29.20 10.85
C LYS A 330 7.28 -28.47 9.60
N THR A 331 8.53 -28.70 9.27
CA THR A 331 9.21 -28.11 8.10
C THR A 331 8.62 -28.54 6.76
N GLN A 332 7.68 -29.47 6.73
CA GLN A 332 7.00 -29.94 5.54
C GLN A 332 5.53 -30.25 5.83
N PRO A 333 4.60 -29.58 5.14
CA PRO A 333 3.19 -29.92 5.19
C PRO A 333 2.97 -31.34 4.66
N LYS A 334 2.01 -32.09 5.21
CA LYS A 334 1.61 -33.41 4.68
C LYS A 334 1.14 -33.31 3.23
N ALA A 335 1.29 -34.40 2.44
CA ALA A 335 0.74 -34.46 1.11
C ALA A 335 -0.79 -34.41 1.18
N GLY A 336 -1.36 -33.35 0.65
CA GLY A 336 -2.80 -33.14 0.57
C GLY A 336 -3.22 -32.65 -0.82
N PRO A 337 -4.52 -32.67 -1.09
CA PRO A 337 -5.04 -32.14 -2.36
C PRO A 337 -4.79 -30.63 -2.44
N GLY A 338 -4.50 -30.14 -3.63
CA GLY A 338 -4.30 -28.72 -3.88
C GLY A 338 -4.63 -28.36 -5.31
N SER A 339 -4.57 -27.07 -5.62
CA SER A 339 -4.72 -26.58 -6.99
C SER A 339 -3.82 -25.38 -7.23
N VAL A 340 -3.43 -25.23 -8.49
CA VAL A 340 -2.85 -23.97 -9.00
C VAL A 340 -3.86 -23.38 -9.97
N GLU A 341 -4.27 -22.17 -9.73
CA GLU A 341 -5.28 -21.49 -10.53
C GLU A 341 -4.76 -20.16 -11.03
N ALA A 342 -5.05 -19.86 -12.30
CA ALA A 342 -4.81 -18.54 -12.85
C ALA A 342 -6.11 -17.86 -13.21
N PHE A 343 -6.18 -16.58 -12.97
CA PHE A 343 -7.34 -15.76 -13.26
C PHE A 343 -6.93 -14.35 -13.70
N ASP A 344 -7.79 -13.75 -14.48
CA ASP A 344 -7.60 -12.38 -14.94
C ASP A 344 -7.61 -11.43 -13.73
N ALA A 345 -6.57 -10.62 -13.60
CA ALA A 345 -6.37 -9.76 -12.45
C ALA A 345 -7.44 -8.67 -12.31
N GLU A 346 -7.96 -8.18 -13.44
CA GLU A 346 -8.95 -7.11 -13.44
C GLU A 346 -10.36 -7.61 -13.10
N THR A 347 -10.73 -8.77 -13.62
CA THR A 347 -12.11 -9.29 -13.54
C THR A 347 -12.30 -10.47 -12.60
N GLY A 348 -11.23 -11.10 -12.13
CA GLY A 348 -11.28 -12.34 -11.35
C GLY A 348 -11.74 -13.58 -12.13
N LYS A 349 -11.94 -13.47 -13.45
CA LYS A 349 -12.40 -14.59 -14.29
C LYS A 349 -11.34 -15.68 -14.39
N PRO A 350 -11.71 -16.98 -14.28
CA PRO A 350 -10.76 -18.06 -14.39
C PRO A 350 -10.17 -18.13 -15.81
N LEU A 351 -8.88 -18.36 -15.90
CA LEU A 351 -8.15 -18.59 -17.15
C LEU A 351 -7.78 -20.07 -17.31
N TRP A 352 -7.23 -20.65 -16.25
CA TRP A 352 -6.88 -22.07 -16.22
C TRP A 352 -6.69 -22.57 -14.80
N GLN A 353 -6.78 -23.90 -14.63
CA GLN A 353 -6.56 -24.59 -13.36
C GLN A 353 -5.76 -25.88 -13.58
N LEU A 354 -4.92 -26.21 -12.59
CA LEU A 354 -4.19 -27.48 -12.50
C LEU A 354 -4.51 -28.14 -11.15
N PRO A 355 -4.92 -29.42 -11.13
CA PRO A 355 -5.22 -30.15 -9.90
C PRO A 355 -3.93 -30.66 -9.25
N GLU A 356 -2.96 -29.77 -9.03
CA GLU A 356 -1.64 -30.09 -8.48
C GLU A 356 -1.30 -29.13 -7.35
N THR A 357 -0.60 -29.65 -6.34
CA THR A 357 -0.02 -28.83 -5.27
C THR A 357 1.34 -28.34 -5.71
N ALA A 358 1.53 -27.03 -5.78
CA ALA A 358 2.83 -26.43 -6.09
C ALA A 358 3.51 -25.92 -4.82
N TRP A 359 4.71 -26.39 -4.53
CA TRP A 359 5.52 -25.88 -3.42
C TRP A 359 5.98 -24.44 -3.66
N THR A 360 6.32 -24.13 -4.89
CA THR A 360 6.80 -22.81 -5.30
C THR A 360 6.20 -22.43 -6.64
N ILE A 361 5.84 -21.16 -6.75
CA ILE A 361 5.48 -20.51 -8.00
C ILE A 361 6.50 -19.41 -8.23
N VAL A 362 7.06 -19.35 -9.43
CA VAL A 362 7.81 -18.20 -9.94
C VAL A 362 7.32 -17.90 -11.33
N ALA A 363 7.39 -16.64 -11.76
CA ALA A 363 6.94 -16.26 -13.08
C ALA A 363 7.88 -15.21 -13.69
N GLY A 364 7.99 -15.25 -15.01
CA GLY A 364 8.79 -14.33 -15.80
C GLY A 364 8.61 -14.61 -17.29
N ASP A 365 8.82 -13.60 -18.13
CA ASP A 365 8.71 -13.69 -19.58
C ASP A 365 7.40 -14.34 -20.07
N GLY A 366 6.27 -13.95 -19.47
CA GLY A 366 4.95 -14.49 -19.78
C GLY A 366 4.77 -15.97 -19.43
N THR A 367 5.65 -16.55 -18.62
CA THR A 367 5.65 -17.98 -18.29
C THR A 367 5.63 -18.17 -16.76
N VAL A 368 4.80 -19.11 -16.31
CA VAL A 368 4.74 -19.55 -14.91
C VAL A 368 5.47 -20.87 -14.75
N TYR A 369 6.36 -20.92 -13.79
CA TYR A 369 7.12 -22.11 -13.44
C TYR A 369 6.63 -22.61 -12.09
N LEU A 370 6.25 -23.88 -12.05
CA LEU A 370 5.72 -24.54 -10.86
C LEU A 370 6.72 -25.61 -10.41
N GLN A 371 6.99 -25.64 -9.12
CA GLN A 371 7.65 -26.76 -8.48
C GLN A 371 6.57 -27.62 -7.82
N PRO A 372 6.16 -28.76 -8.43
CA PRO A 372 5.22 -29.65 -7.82
C PRO A 372 5.79 -30.22 -6.53
N ARG A 373 4.92 -30.53 -5.58
CA ARG A 373 5.31 -31.32 -4.42
C ARG A 373 5.46 -32.77 -4.82
N GLY A 374 6.65 -33.33 -4.73
CA GLY A 374 6.88 -34.77 -4.94
C GLY A 374 6.22 -35.56 -3.81
N GLY A 375 5.43 -36.58 -4.15
CA GLY A 375 4.96 -37.56 -3.19
C GLY A 375 6.16 -38.20 -2.48
N GLY A 376 6.24 -38.06 -1.17
CA GLY A 376 7.35 -38.56 -0.38
C GLY A 376 7.36 -40.08 -0.31
N ALA A 377 8.30 -40.71 -0.98
CA ALA A 377 8.84 -41.98 -0.52
C ALA A 377 9.85 -41.69 0.62
N ARG A 378 9.76 -42.42 1.67
CA ARG A 378 10.69 -42.33 2.82
C ARG A 378 12.13 -42.49 2.34
N GLY A 379 12.99 -41.53 2.66
CA GLY A 379 14.45 -41.66 2.56
C GLY A 379 15.04 -41.51 1.18
N GLY A 380 15.43 -40.30 0.81
CA GLY A 380 16.23 -39.99 -0.37
C GLY A 380 15.63 -38.83 -1.15
N TYR A 381 16.42 -37.79 -1.36
CA TYR A 381 16.05 -36.69 -2.25
C TYR A 381 15.91 -37.22 -3.68
N PRO A 382 14.72 -37.31 -4.29
CA PRO A 382 14.63 -37.68 -5.68
C PRO A 382 14.97 -36.46 -6.54
N HIS A 383 16.10 -36.51 -7.21
CA HIS A 383 16.60 -35.50 -8.14
C HIS A 383 15.79 -35.37 -9.45
N ARG A 384 14.48 -35.60 -9.44
CA ARG A 384 13.64 -35.34 -10.62
C ARG A 384 12.67 -34.18 -10.31
N ARG A 385 13.17 -32.97 -10.41
CA ARG A 385 12.34 -31.77 -10.45
C ARG A 385 11.61 -31.75 -11.80
N ARG A 386 10.31 -31.98 -11.82
CA ARG A 386 9.46 -31.63 -12.96
C ARG A 386 9.12 -30.16 -12.83
N THR A 387 9.63 -29.34 -13.72
CA THR A 387 9.19 -27.94 -13.87
C THR A 387 8.10 -27.93 -14.91
N LEU A 388 6.89 -27.53 -14.54
CA LEU A 388 5.79 -27.30 -15.47
C LEU A 388 5.84 -25.81 -15.82
N ALA A 389 5.93 -25.50 -17.10
CA ALA A 389 5.87 -24.13 -17.59
C ALA A 389 4.54 -23.92 -18.32
N ARG A 390 3.86 -22.83 -18.03
CA ARG A 390 2.64 -22.44 -18.70
C ARG A 390 2.64 -20.95 -19.02
N ARG A 391 2.25 -20.59 -20.25
CA ARG A 391 2.20 -19.19 -20.68
C ARG A 391 0.98 -18.47 -20.11
N THR A 392 1.18 -17.23 -19.72
CA THR A 392 0.14 -16.29 -19.27
C THR A 392 -0.41 -15.53 -20.48
N HIS A 393 -1.23 -16.12 -21.34
CA HIS A 393 -1.82 -15.36 -22.46
C HIS A 393 -3.29 -15.03 -22.24
N ARG A 394 -3.64 -13.77 -22.40
CA ARG A 394 -4.98 -13.24 -22.59
C ARG A 394 -5.50 -13.59 -24.00
N GLY A 395 -5.48 -14.81 -24.43
CA GLY A 395 -6.02 -15.15 -25.73
C GLY A 395 -5.69 -16.55 -26.21
N ARG A 396 -6.75 -17.33 -26.41
CA ARG A 396 -6.88 -18.61 -27.11
C ARG A 396 -5.89 -19.72 -26.77
N ASN A 397 -6.43 -20.78 -26.19
CA ASN A 397 -5.90 -22.15 -26.09
C ASN A 397 -4.39 -22.30 -25.94
N ALA A 398 -3.90 -22.14 -24.71
CA ALA A 398 -2.53 -22.51 -24.39
C ALA A 398 -2.46 -24.00 -24.11
N GLY A 399 -1.89 -24.75 -25.03
CA GLY A 399 -1.51 -26.14 -24.82
C GLY A 399 -0.47 -26.26 -23.70
N ILE A 400 -0.53 -27.35 -22.95
CA ILE A 400 0.44 -27.70 -21.92
C ILE A 400 1.71 -28.19 -22.65
N ALA A 401 2.76 -27.40 -22.62
CA ALA A 401 4.08 -27.85 -23.05
C ALA A 401 4.84 -28.41 -21.85
N ALA A 402 4.93 -29.72 -21.75
CA ALA A 402 5.86 -30.35 -20.82
C ALA A 402 7.26 -30.33 -21.45
N GLU A 403 8.00 -29.25 -21.19
CA GLU A 403 9.37 -29.14 -21.69
C GLU A 403 10.33 -29.80 -20.72
N ARG A 404 10.91 -30.92 -21.13
CA ARG A 404 12.04 -31.54 -20.45
C ARG A 404 13.29 -30.70 -20.74
N ARG A 405 13.51 -29.61 -20.01
CA ARG A 405 14.81 -28.92 -20.05
C ARG A 405 15.76 -29.56 -19.07
N ARG A 406 16.87 -30.07 -19.55
CA ARG A 406 18.04 -30.42 -18.76
C ARG A 406 18.58 -29.13 -18.15
N ALA A 407 18.53 -29.04 -16.84
CA ALA A 407 19.12 -27.91 -16.12
C ALA A 407 20.64 -27.92 -16.34
N TRP A 408 21.14 -26.88 -16.97
CA TRP A 408 22.57 -26.60 -17.03
C TRP A 408 23.04 -26.06 -15.68
N PHE A 409 23.36 -26.96 -14.75
CA PHE A 409 24.28 -26.60 -13.69
C PHE A 409 25.70 -26.82 -14.20
N ARG A 410 26.45 -25.73 -14.42
CA ARG A 410 27.90 -25.83 -14.52
C ARG A 410 28.41 -26.49 -13.26
N ARG A 411 29.08 -27.62 -13.40
CA ARG A 411 29.82 -28.22 -12.29
C ARG A 411 30.85 -27.19 -11.81
N PRO A 412 31.04 -27.01 -10.49
CA PRO A 412 32.17 -26.23 -10.02
C PRO A 412 33.45 -26.89 -10.47
N HIS A 413 34.39 -26.09 -10.98
CA HIS A 413 35.72 -26.52 -11.33
C HIS A 413 36.35 -27.28 -10.15
N PRO A 414 37.06 -28.42 -10.41
CA PRO A 414 37.84 -29.10 -9.38
C PRO A 414 38.92 -28.14 -8.89
N ARG A 415 38.96 -27.91 -7.60
CA ARG A 415 40.03 -27.16 -6.92
C ARG A 415 41.36 -27.87 -7.25
N ALA A 416 42.30 -27.12 -7.79
CA ALA A 416 43.69 -27.54 -7.88
C ALA A 416 44.18 -27.91 -6.47
N ARG A 417 44.68 -29.13 -6.33
CA ARG A 417 45.43 -29.57 -5.14
C ARG A 417 46.65 -28.66 -5.05
N GLN A 418 46.75 -27.84 -4.00
CA GLN A 418 48.02 -27.29 -3.58
C GLN A 418 48.83 -28.42 -3.00
N GLU A 419 49.90 -28.80 -3.69
CA GLU A 419 50.96 -29.60 -3.14
C GLU A 419 51.70 -28.81 -2.07
N ASN A 420 51.66 -29.32 -0.85
CA ASN A 420 52.48 -28.81 0.27
C ASN A 420 53.91 -29.28 0.02
N GLY A 421 54.76 -28.40 -0.54
CA GLY A 421 56.17 -28.55 -0.53
C GLY A 421 56.75 -28.12 0.82
N HIS A 422 57.19 -29.08 1.61
CA HIS A 422 58.08 -28.82 2.72
C HIS A 422 59.40 -28.24 2.23
N ALA A 423 59.74 -27.06 2.63
CA ALA A 423 61.12 -26.60 2.66
C ALA A 423 61.53 -26.32 4.08
N ARG A 424 62.39 -27.18 4.62
CA ARG A 424 63.21 -26.94 5.80
C ARG A 424 64.31 -25.96 5.46
N GLY A 425 64.69 -25.11 6.38
CA GLY A 425 66.06 -24.63 6.46
C GLY A 425 66.20 -23.12 6.62
N LEU A 426 66.63 -22.77 7.82
CA LEU A 426 67.33 -21.62 8.38
C LEU A 426 66.48 -20.48 8.91
#